data_2d6510b0e8bc1dd08136daa43c5a8622
#
_entry.id   2d6510b0e8bc1dd08136daa43c5a8622
#
_cell.length_a   1.000
_cell.length_b   1.000
_cell.length_c   1.000
_cell.angle_alpha   90.00
_cell.angle_beta   90.00
_cell.angle_gamma   90.00
#
_symmetry.space_group_name_H-M   'P 1'
#
loop_
_entity.id
_entity.type
_entity.pdbx_description
1 polymer ?
#
loop_
_entity_poly.entity_id
_entity_poly.type
_entity_poly.pdbx_seq_one_letter_code
_entity_poly.pdbx_strand_id
1 'polypeptide(L)'
;HHKMLVMQGCFRCGLYWQGLTHDLSKLSPVEFWAGAKYWQGTCSPNNAQRKAEGYSAAWLHHKGRNKHHLEYWIDYAPNGDHAMAGMRMPNRYVAEMVCDRIAASKNYKGTSYTDAAAWEYYEHSRDHYILHPETRKQLETCLLILRDEGEDECFRYIRTQLLGKKK
;
A
#
# COMPACT_ATOMS: atom_id res chain seq x y z
N HIS A 1 -10.13 -12.20 2.78
CA HIS A 1 -10.62 -11.55 1.55
C HIS A 1 -9.58 -10.59 0.97
N HIS A 2 -9.14 -9.56 1.72
CA HIS A 2 -8.18 -8.55 1.25
C HIS A 2 -6.91 -9.15 0.59
N LYS A 3 -6.24 -10.12 1.24
CA LYS A 3 -5.05 -10.79 0.65
C LYS A 3 -5.31 -11.39 -0.73
N MET A 4 -6.49 -11.97 -0.95
CA MET A 4 -6.85 -12.54 -2.26
C MET A 4 -6.99 -11.45 -3.32
N LEU A 5 -7.57 -10.30 -2.98
CA LEU A 5 -7.67 -9.15 -3.89
C LEU A 5 -6.30 -8.59 -4.25
N VAL A 6 -5.39 -8.44 -3.27
CA VAL A 6 -4.00 -8.01 -3.54
C VAL A 6 -3.28 -9.02 -4.44
N MET A 7 -3.40 -10.31 -4.15
CA MET A 7 -2.79 -11.36 -4.96
C MET A 7 -3.28 -11.31 -6.41
N GLN A 8 -4.58 -11.14 -6.64
CA GLN A 8 -5.16 -11.01 -7.98
C GLN A 8 -4.59 -9.78 -8.71
N GLY A 9 -4.56 -8.62 -8.07
CA GLY A 9 -3.96 -7.40 -8.64
C GLY A 9 -2.48 -7.59 -8.98
N CYS A 10 -1.71 -8.14 -8.06
CA CYS A 10 -0.29 -8.44 -8.28
C CYS A 10 -0.08 -9.40 -9.45
N PHE A 11 -0.91 -10.44 -9.60
CA PHE A 11 -0.82 -11.41 -10.71
C PHE A 11 -1.12 -10.74 -12.05
N ARG A 12 -2.10 -9.84 -12.12
CA ARG A 12 -2.38 -9.02 -13.31
C ARG A 12 -1.17 -8.16 -13.71
N CYS A 13 -0.42 -7.66 -12.75
CA CYS A 13 0.84 -6.94 -12.96
C CYS A 13 2.03 -7.87 -13.26
N GLY A 14 1.88 -9.20 -13.17
CA GLY A 14 2.96 -10.18 -13.27
C GLY A 14 3.90 -10.19 -12.07
N LEU A 15 3.42 -9.81 -10.89
CA LEU A 15 4.14 -9.81 -9.60
C LEU A 15 3.73 -11.04 -8.78
N TYR A 16 3.97 -12.24 -9.31
CA TYR A 16 3.50 -13.49 -8.71
C TYR A 16 4.03 -13.71 -7.30
N TRP A 17 5.34 -13.52 -7.10
CA TRP A 17 5.97 -13.71 -5.79
C TRP A 17 5.42 -12.74 -4.74
N GLN A 18 5.33 -11.46 -5.07
CA GLN A 18 4.76 -10.47 -4.15
C GLN A 18 3.30 -10.78 -3.82
N GLY A 19 2.49 -11.18 -4.80
CA GLY A 19 1.09 -11.55 -4.56
C GLY A 19 0.95 -12.73 -3.60
N LEU A 20 1.80 -13.75 -3.72
CA LEU A 20 1.80 -14.92 -2.83
C LEU A 20 2.28 -14.57 -1.41
N THR A 21 3.33 -13.74 -1.31
CA THR A 21 3.99 -13.41 -0.03
C THR A 21 3.50 -12.15 0.63
N HIS A 22 2.57 -11.41 -0.02
CA HIS A 22 2.01 -10.18 0.51
C HIS A 22 1.52 -10.38 1.95
N ASP A 23 1.98 -9.52 2.83
CA ASP A 23 1.56 -9.47 4.23
C ASP A 23 1.72 -10.77 5.04
N LEU A 24 2.65 -11.64 4.69
CA LEU A 24 2.93 -12.84 5.50
C LEU A 24 3.38 -12.49 6.92
N SER A 25 3.89 -11.29 7.15
CA SER A 25 4.24 -10.80 8.48
C SER A 25 3.04 -10.79 9.44
N LYS A 26 1.80 -10.70 8.92
CA LYS A 26 0.56 -10.77 9.70
C LYS A 26 0.37 -12.10 10.45
N LEU A 27 1.10 -13.15 10.05
CA LEU A 27 1.13 -14.44 10.76
C LEU A 27 2.09 -14.42 11.96
N SER A 28 2.89 -13.36 12.13
CA SER A 28 3.74 -13.22 13.32
C SER A 28 2.89 -13.00 14.56
N PRO A 29 3.33 -13.46 15.75
CA PRO A 29 2.58 -13.27 16.98
C PRO A 29 2.24 -11.81 17.28
N VAL A 30 3.16 -10.88 16.98
CA VAL A 30 2.97 -9.43 17.24
C VAL A 30 1.78 -8.88 16.46
N GLU A 31 1.67 -9.21 15.16
CA GLU A 31 0.58 -8.71 14.32
C GLU A 31 -0.70 -9.54 14.50
N PHE A 32 -0.57 -10.87 14.65
CA PHE A 32 -1.71 -11.76 14.78
C PHE A 32 -2.53 -11.45 16.05
N TRP A 33 -1.89 -11.38 17.21
CA TRP A 33 -2.59 -11.12 18.47
C TRP A 33 -3.16 -9.71 18.56
N ALA A 34 -2.44 -8.71 18.03
CA ALA A 34 -3.00 -7.36 17.94
C ALA A 34 -4.20 -7.32 16.98
N GLY A 35 -4.10 -8.01 15.82
CA GLY A 35 -5.21 -8.17 14.90
C GLY A 35 -6.44 -8.77 15.57
N ALA A 36 -6.28 -9.86 16.32
CA ALA A 36 -7.38 -10.53 17.01
C ALA A 36 -7.97 -9.66 18.14
N LYS A 37 -7.12 -9.00 18.94
CA LYS A 37 -7.56 -8.16 20.07
C LYS A 37 -8.30 -6.90 19.64
N TYR A 38 -7.84 -6.25 18.58
CA TYR A 38 -8.36 -4.93 18.15
C TYR A 38 -9.28 -5.00 16.92
N TRP A 39 -9.72 -6.18 16.51
CA TRP A 39 -10.66 -6.33 15.40
C TRP A 39 -12.03 -5.73 15.71
N GLN A 40 -12.47 -4.81 14.87
CA GLN A 40 -13.78 -4.14 15.00
C GLN A 40 -14.65 -4.27 13.74
N GLY A 41 -14.14 -4.89 12.67
CA GLY A 41 -14.86 -5.07 11.39
C GLY A 41 -14.98 -3.82 10.52
N THR A 42 -14.89 -2.63 11.10
CA THR A 42 -15.15 -1.34 10.43
C THR A 42 -13.89 -0.53 10.13
N CYS A 43 -12.78 -0.83 10.81
CA CYS A 43 -11.51 -0.13 10.63
C CYS A 43 -10.32 -1.08 10.84
N SER A 44 -9.14 -0.62 10.44
CA SER A 44 -7.91 -1.38 10.66
C SER A 44 -7.66 -1.60 12.16
N PRO A 45 -7.37 -2.85 12.60
CA PRO A 45 -6.96 -3.14 13.98
C PRO A 45 -5.79 -2.28 14.48
N ASN A 46 -4.87 -1.90 13.57
CA ASN A 46 -3.75 -1.02 13.89
C ASN A 46 -4.21 0.38 14.35
N ASN A 47 -5.29 0.91 13.74
CA ASN A 47 -5.87 2.19 14.16
C ASN A 47 -6.54 2.07 15.52
N ALA A 48 -7.25 0.97 15.77
CA ALA A 48 -7.86 0.72 17.06
C ALA A 48 -6.79 0.54 18.17
N GLN A 49 -5.71 -0.19 17.89
CA GLN A 49 -4.57 -0.30 18.81
C GLN A 49 -3.94 1.08 19.09
N ARG A 50 -3.67 1.87 18.05
CA ARG A 50 -3.06 3.22 18.21
C ARG A 50 -3.94 4.13 19.06
N LYS A 51 -5.25 4.06 18.88
CA LYS A 51 -6.20 4.84 19.68
C LYS A 51 -6.22 4.40 21.15
N ALA A 52 -6.08 3.10 21.42
CA ALA A 52 -6.10 2.54 22.77
C ALA A 52 -4.77 2.68 23.52
N GLU A 53 -3.63 2.53 22.83
CA GLU A 53 -2.30 2.42 23.42
C GLU A 53 -1.38 3.63 23.11
N GLY A 54 -1.85 4.61 22.31
CA GLY A 54 -1.06 5.77 21.85
C GLY A 54 -0.16 5.47 20.64
N TYR A 55 0.09 4.20 20.34
CA TYR A 55 0.86 3.73 19.18
C TYR A 55 0.36 2.34 18.77
N SER A 56 0.84 1.82 17.64
CA SER A 56 0.55 0.45 17.23
C SER A 56 1.85 -0.33 17.03
N ALA A 57 2.14 -1.25 17.97
CA ALA A 57 3.28 -2.17 17.86
C ALA A 57 3.14 -3.08 16.64
N ALA A 58 1.92 -3.52 16.33
CA ALA A 58 1.63 -4.30 15.13
C ALA A 58 1.96 -3.52 13.86
N TRP A 59 1.60 -2.24 13.78
CA TRP A 59 1.93 -1.40 12.63
C TRP A 59 3.43 -1.16 12.49
N LEU A 60 4.14 -0.87 13.60
CA LEU A 60 5.59 -0.69 13.57
C LEU A 60 6.29 -1.97 13.08
N HIS A 61 5.85 -3.14 13.54
CA HIS A 61 6.35 -4.42 13.07
C HIS A 61 6.04 -4.63 11.58
N HIS A 62 4.81 -4.35 11.16
CA HIS A 62 4.30 -4.55 9.81
C HIS A 62 5.05 -3.69 8.78
N LYS A 63 5.06 -2.37 9.00
CA LYS A 63 5.70 -1.43 8.06
C LYS A 63 7.21 -1.66 7.92
N GLY A 64 7.88 -2.16 8.97
CA GLY A 64 9.30 -2.47 8.95
C GLY A 64 9.66 -3.77 8.19
N ARG A 65 8.67 -4.58 7.80
CA ARG A 65 8.85 -5.87 7.11
C ARG A 65 8.25 -5.91 5.71
N ASN A 66 7.32 -5.02 5.42
CA ASN A 66 6.58 -5.02 4.17
C ASN A 66 6.99 -3.81 3.32
N LYS A 67 7.80 -4.08 2.29
CA LYS A 67 8.43 -3.05 1.43
C LYS A 67 7.46 -2.31 0.52
N HIS A 68 6.20 -2.74 0.44
CA HIS A 68 5.16 -2.00 -0.27
C HIS A 68 4.58 -0.83 0.55
N HIS A 69 4.90 -0.73 1.86
CA HIS A 69 4.57 0.44 2.67
C HIS A 69 5.61 1.53 2.51
N LEU A 70 5.13 2.76 2.28
CA LEU A 70 5.99 3.93 2.07
C LEU A 70 6.90 4.22 3.28
N GLU A 71 6.42 3.93 4.49
CA GLU A 71 7.11 4.17 5.75
C GLU A 71 8.36 3.28 5.93
N TYR A 72 8.47 2.17 5.19
CA TYR A 72 9.69 1.37 5.12
C TYR A 72 10.85 2.15 4.48
N TRP A 73 10.51 3.12 3.60
CA TRP A 73 11.44 3.89 2.78
C TRP A 73 11.72 5.29 3.33
N ILE A 74 11.56 5.49 4.63
CA ILE A 74 11.87 6.74 5.29
C ILE A 74 13.21 6.58 6.00
N ASP A 75 14.17 7.47 5.69
CA ASP A 75 15.51 7.50 6.26
C ASP A 75 15.97 8.96 6.42
N TYR A 76 17.14 9.17 6.97
CA TYR A 76 17.77 10.49 7.01
C TYR A 76 18.05 11.01 5.61
N ALA A 77 17.84 12.30 5.41
CA ALA A 77 18.18 12.95 4.14
C ALA A 77 19.70 12.88 3.89
N PRO A 78 20.13 12.63 2.64
CA PRO A 78 21.56 12.44 2.33
C PRO A 78 22.38 13.73 2.43
N ASN A 79 21.77 14.89 2.60
CA ASN A 79 22.43 16.19 2.73
C ASN A 79 23.03 16.45 4.13
N GLY A 80 22.86 15.52 5.09
CA GLY A 80 23.48 15.58 6.41
C GLY A 80 22.77 16.48 7.43
N ASP A 81 21.58 17.03 7.12
CA ASP A 81 20.79 17.85 8.06
C ASP A 81 19.97 17.03 9.06
N HIS A 82 20.07 15.71 9.00
CA HIS A 82 19.34 14.77 9.84
C HIS A 82 17.80 14.86 9.71
N ALA A 83 17.27 15.56 8.72
CA ALA A 83 15.85 15.58 8.44
C ALA A 83 15.41 14.22 7.87
N MET A 84 14.16 13.82 8.18
CA MET A 84 13.59 12.62 7.61
C MET A 84 13.17 12.86 6.16
N ALA A 85 13.53 11.94 5.28
CA ALA A 85 13.21 12.01 3.86
C ALA A 85 12.72 10.67 3.33
N GLY A 86 11.88 10.71 2.29
CA GLY A 86 11.45 9.52 1.57
C GLY A 86 12.55 9.05 0.61
N MET A 87 12.93 7.79 0.70
CA MET A 87 13.83 7.14 -0.25
C MET A 87 13.04 6.57 -1.43
N ARG A 88 13.69 6.47 -2.60
CA ARG A 88 13.04 5.97 -3.80
C ARG A 88 12.65 4.49 -3.65
N MET A 89 11.37 4.19 -3.81
CA MET A 89 10.88 2.82 -3.85
C MET A 89 11.18 2.16 -5.20
N PRO A 90 11.68 0.91 -5.24
CA PRO A 90 11.72 0.15 -6.49
C PRO A 90 10.32 -0.06 -7.07
N ASN A 91 10.20 0.05 -8.40
CA ASN A 91 8.92 0.02 -9.11
C ASN A 91 8.01 -1.17 -8.73
N ARG A 92 8.58 -2.34 -8.44
CA ARG A 92 7.81 -3.52 -8.00
C ARG A 92 7.05 -3.31 -6.69
N TYR A 93 7.60 -2.52 -5.78
CA TYR A 93 6.94 -2.22 -4.50
C TYR A 93 5.94 -1.07 -4.64
N VAL A 94 6.18 -0.13 -5.56
CA VAL A 94 5.16 0.87 -5.94
C VAL A 94 3.95 0.14 -6.54
N ALA A 95 4.17 -0.79 -7.45
CA ALA A 95 3.10 -1.59 -8.05
C ALA A 95 2.33 -2.42 -7.00
N GLU A 96 3.03 -3.07 -6.07
CA GLU A 96 2.41 -3.81 -4.97
C GLU A 96 1.60 -2.86 -4.05
N MET A 97 2.13 -1.67 -3.72
CA MET A 97 1.42 -0.65 -2.94
C MET A 97 0.12 -0.20 -3.64
N VAL A 98 0.12 -0.04 -4.97
CA VAL A 98 -1.10 0.29 -5.73
C VAL A 98 -2.11 -0.84 -5.64
N CYS A 99 -1.68 -2.11 -5.84
CA CYS A 99 -2.55 -3.28 -5.69
C CYS A 99 -3.17 -3.37 -4.29
N ASP A 100 -2.38 -3.09 -3.26
CA ASP A 100 -2.84 -3.08 -1.86
C ASP A 100 -3.89 -1.99 -1.61
N ARG A 101 -3.67 -0.76 -2.12
CA ARG A 101 -4.64 0.35 -2.00
C ARG A 101 -5.96 0.07 -2.70
N ILE A 102 -5.92 -0.51 -3.90
CA ILE A 102 -7.13 -0.95 -4.62
C ILE A 102 -7.87 -2.00 -3.80
N ALA A 103 -7.17 -3.03 -3.33
CA ALA A 103 -7.75 -4.11 -2.54
C ALA A 103 -8.33 -3.61 -1.20
N ALA A 104 -7.65 -2.69 -0.52
CA ALA A 104 -8.15 -2.06 0.69
C ALA A 104 -9.43 -1.26 0.42
N SER A 105 -9.45 -0.46 -0.63
CA SER A 105 -10.64 0.31 -1.03
C SER A 105 -11.85 -0.60 -1.31
N LYS A 106 -11.63 -1.69 -2.05
CA LYS A 106 -12.68 -2.71 -2.31
C LYS A 106 -13.17 -3.36 -1.02
N ASN A 107 -12.22 -3.72 -0.15
CA ASN A 107 -12.56 -4.41 1.09
C ASN A 107 -13.37 -3.54 2.07
N TYR A 108 -13.06 -2.25 2.16
CA TYR A 108 -13.76 -1.33 3.08
C TYR A 108 -15.05 -0.74 2.48
N LYS A 109 -15.09 -0.46 1.19
CA LYS A 109 -16.27 0.10 0.53
C LYS A 109 -17.27 -0.96 0.06
N GLY A 110 -16.87 -2.21 -0.10
CA GLY A 110 -17.75 -3.30 -0.53
C GLY A 110 -18.50 -2.95 -1.82
N THR A 111 -19.83 -2.99 -1.79
CA THR A 111 -20.69 -2.67 -2.94
C THR A 111 -20.67 -1.21 -3.37
N SER A 112 -20.17 -0.29 -2.53
CA SER A 112 -20.02 1.13 -2.87
C SER A 112 -18.66 1.48 -3.43
N TYR A 113 -17.83 0.48 -3.74
CA TYR A 113 -16.52 0.70 -4.37
C TYR A 113 -16.67 1.33 -5.76
N THR A 114 -15.81 2.30 -6.02
CA THR A 114 -15.57 2.88 -7.35
C THR A 114 -14.08 2.96 -7.61
N ASP A 115 -13.67 3.03 -8.86
CA ASP A 115 -12.25 3.14 -9.22
C ASP A 115 -11.61 4.47 -8.74
N ALA A 116 -12.41 5.49 -8.42
CA ALA A 116 -11.95 6.72 -7.79
C ALA A 116 -11.56 6.56 -6.31
N ALA A 117 -12.05 5.53 -5.62
CA ALA A 117 -11.96 5.41 -4.17
C ALA A 117 -10.52 5.42 -3.63
N ALA A 118 -9.58 4.79 -4.34
CA ALA A 118 -8.18 4.76 -3.92
C ALA A 118 -7.49 6.12 -4.09
N TRP A 119 -7.83 6.88 -5.12
CA TRP A 119 -7.37 8.26 -5.32
C TRP A 119 -7.94 9.19 -4.25
N GLU A 120 -9.23 9.18 -4.01
CA GLU A 120 -9.91 10.00 -3.00
C GLU A 120 -9.27 9.82 -1.60
N TYR A 121 -9.03 8.56 -1.22
CA TYR A 121 -8.36 8.25 0.05
C TYR A 121 -6.92 8.79 0.10
N TYR A 122 -6.17 8.65 -0.99
CA TYR A 122 -4.81 9.16 -1.10
C TYR A 122 -4.79 10.71 -1.04
N GLU A 123 -5.63 11.36 -1.82
CA GLU A 123 -5.69 12.82 -1.93
C GLU A 123 -5.96 13.50 -0.59
N HIS A 124 -6.85 12.91 0.23
CA HIS A 124 -7.16 13.43 1.58
C HIS A 124 -5.93 13.47 2.51
N SER A 125 -4.97 12.60 2.32
CA SER A 125 -3.82 12.47 3.22
C SER A 125 -2.46 12.68 2.55
N ARG A 126 -2.43 13.03 1.26
CA ARG A 126 -1.20 13.08 0.45
C ARG A 126 -0.10 13.99 0.99
N ASP A 127 -0.49 15.10 1.61
CA ASP A 127 0.45 16.10 2.11
C ASP A 127 1.13 15.68 3.42
N HIS A 128 0.60 14.65 4.09
CA HIS A 128 1.20 14.06 5.28
C HIS A 128 2.19 12.93 4.97
N TYR A 129 2.29 12.50 3.70
CA TYR A 129 3.20 11.41 3.32
C TYR A 129 4.61 11.92 3.02
N ILE A 130 5.59 11.34 3.69
CA ILE A 130 7.01 11.52 3.38
C ILE A 130 7.36 10.54 2.24
N LEU A 131 7.30 11.01 1.00
CA LEU A 131 7.55 10.23 -0.20
C LEU A 131 8.64 10.84 -1.05
N HIS A 132 9.50 10.00 -1.61
CA HIS A 132 10.41 10.43 -2.68
C HIS A 132 9.62 10.98 -3.87
N PRO A 133 10.04 12.10 -4.50
CA PRO A 133 9.27 12.71 -5.61
C PRO A 133 8.93 11.76 -6.74
N GLU A 134 9.87 10.91 -7.17
CA GLU A 134 9.63 9.93 -8.22
C GLU A 134 8.62 8.85 -7.80
N THR A 135 8.70 8.37 -6.55
CA THR A 135 7.72 7.42 -5.99
C THR A 135 6.33 8.03 -5.93
N ARG A 136 6.22 9.30 -5.51
CA ARG A 136 4.96 10.06 -5.50
C ARG A 136 4.37 10.14 -6.89
N LYS A 137 5.16 10.57 -7.88
CA LYS A 137 4.74 10.67 -9.28
C LYS A 137 4.21 9.34 -9.81
N GLN A 138 4.95 8.24 -9.59
CA GLN A 138 4.54 6.91 -10.02
C GLN A 138 3.23 6.45 -9.37
N LEU A 139 3.08 6.64 -8.07
CA LEU A 139 1.86 6.33 -7.33
C LEU A 139 0.66 7.14 -7.86
N GLU A 140 0.82 8.46 -7.95
CA GLU A 140 -0.24 9.35 -8.43
C GLU A 140 -0.65 9.03 -9.86
N THR A 141 0.31 8.76 -10.77
CA THR A 141 0.00 8.34 -12.14
C THR A 141 -0.86 7.07 -12.16
N CYS A 142 -0.49 6.04 -11.38
CA CYS A 142 -1.28 4.80 -11.33
C CYS A 142 -2.69 5.03 -10.78
N LEU A 143 -2.82 5.83 -9.72
CA LEU A 143 -4.13 6.09 -9.09
C LEU A 143 -5.02 6.97 -9.98
N LEU A 144 -4.45 7.91 -10.75
CA LEU A 144 -5.20 8.72 -11.72
C LEU A 144 -5.68 7.88 -12.89
N ILE A 145 -4.84 7.01 -13.46
CA ILE A 145 -5.26 6.06 -14.50
C ILE A 145 -6.38 5.15 -13.97
N LEU A 146 -6.25 4.64 -12.74
CA LEU A 146 -7.31 3.86 -12.12
C LEU A 146 -8.65 4.61 -12.08
N ARG A 147 -8.61 5.87 -11.60
CA ARG A 147 -9.80 6.72 -11.47
C ARG A 147 -10.46 7.02 -12.81
N ASP A 148 -9.65 7.36 -13.83
CA ASP A 148 -10.12 7.95 -15.08
C ASP A 148 -10.36 6.89 -16.18
N GLU A 149 -9.61 5.77 -16.15
CA GLU A 149 -9.60 4.75 -17.20
C GLU A 149 -9.95 3.34 -16.68
N GLY A 150 -10.04 3.17 -15.36
CA GLY A 150 -10.43 1.91 -14.71
C GLY A 150 -9.28 0.94 -14.43
N GLU A 151 -9.63 -0.16 -13.77
CA GLU A 151 -8.66 -1.15 -13.30
C GLU A 151 -7.86 -1.83 -14.41
N ASP A 152 -8.51 -2.18 -15.52
CA ASP A 152 -7.85 -2.92 -16.60
C ASP A 152 -6.69 -2.10 -17.19
N GLU A 153 -6.92 -0.82 -17.40
CA GLU A 153 -5.93 0.09 -17.92
C GLU A 153 -4.82 0.37 -16.89
N CYS A 154 -5.18 0.58 -15.63
CA CYS A 154 -4.22 0.76 -14.54
C CYS A 154 -3.26 -0.44 -14.43
N PHE A 155 -3.76 -1.67 -14.41
CA PHE A 155 -2.91 -2.85 -14.33
C PHE A 155 -2.09 -3.08 -15.60
N ARG A 156 -2.62 -2.73 -16.76
CA ARG A 156 -1.89 -2.75 -18.03
C ARG A 156 -0.72 -1.76 -17.99
N TYR A 157 -0.96 -0.52 -17.56
CA TYR A 157 0.07 0.51 -17.38
C TYR A 157 1.15 0.05 -16.39
N ILE A 158 0.76 -0.45 -15.22
CA ILE A 158 1.71 -0.95 -14.22
C ILE A 158 2.59 -2.03 -14.83
N ARG A 159 2.00 -3.02 -15.49
CA ARG A 159 2.75 -4.14 -16.09
C ARG A 159 3.72 -3.68 -17.16
N THR A 160 3.26 -2.86 -18.11
CA THR A 160 4.02 -2.55 -19.33
C THR A 160 4.92 -1.33 -19.17
N GLN A 161 4.45 -0.26 -18.51
CA GLN A 161 5.19 0.99 -18.42
C GLN A 161 5.99 1.07 -17.11
N LEU A 162 5.37 0.83 -15.98
CA LEU A 162 6.06 0.92 -14.68
C LEU A 162 7.07 -0.22 -14.47
N LEU A 163 6.69 -1.45 -14.82
CA LEU A 163 7.53 -2.65 -14.62
C LEU A 163 8.31 -3.06 -15.87
N GLY A 164 8.02 -2.51 -17.04
CA GLY A 164 8.71 -2.81 -18.30
C GLY A 164 8.51 -4.28 -18.75
N LYS A 165 7.43 -4.94 -18.34
CA LYS A 165 7.17 -6.34 -18.73
C LYS A 165 6.44 -6.39 -20.07
N LYS A 166 6.86 -7.30 -20.94
CA LYS A 166 6.16 -7.56 -22.22
C LYS A 166 4.73 -8.05 -21.94
N LYS A 167 3.83 -7.75 -22.88
CA LYS A 167 2.45 -8.24 -22.87
C LYS A 167 2.38 -9.75 -22.78
#